data_80be736cb8ebf92fb8d45d9980282e5c
#
_entry.id   80be736cb8ebf92fb8d45d9980282e5c
#
_cell.length_a   1.000
_cell.length_b   1.000
_cell.length_c   1.000
_cell.angle_alpha   90.00
_cell.angle_beta   90.00
_cell.angle_gamma   90.00
#
_symmetry.space_group_name_H-M   'P 1'
#
loop_
_entity.id
_entity.type
_entity.pdbx_description
1 polymer ?
#
loop_
_entity_poly.entity_id
_entity_poly.type
_entity_poly.pdbx_seq_one_letter_code
_entity_poly.pdbx_strand_id
1 'polypeptide(L)'
;MDRQTLSALAHSDHPIAAPASESTVDRLLGRAIRRPDAHLLDLGCGEGAWLLRALRTHPGITAVGVDISGQGFDRTVESAARLGVADRLELRQEDVTRHRSPRKADVVLSVGAAYAFGELLPTLAAARGHLAEDGVVLLGDCFWEREPEPALRAELEDGPQKYADLPTTVASVVADGWTPVYGHVSTLAEWDDYEWNWTGSLARWALDHPDHPDRDQALEVSAAHRRSWLEGYRGVLGFVFLLLRPSP
;
A
#
# COMPACT_ATOMS: atom_id res chain seq x y z
N MET A 1 16.17 -11.58 -12.67
CA MET A 1 15.38 -10.36 -12.34
C MET A 1 15.49 -10.09 -10.86
N ASP A 2 15.72 -8.85 -10.44
CA ASP A 2 15.73 -8.50 -9.03
C ASP A 2 14.32 -8.35 -8.45
N ARG A 3 14.23 -8.29 -7.10
CA ARG A 3 12.96 -8.24 -6.38
C ARG A 3 12.11 -7.00 -6.74
N GLN A 4 12.75 -5.86 -6.98
CA GLN A 4 12.02 -4.61 -7.30
C GLN A 4 11.41 -4.68 -8.69
N THR A 5 12.14 -5.21 -9.66
CA THR A 5 11.64 -5.42 -11.03
C THR A 5 10.49 -6.43 -11.05
N LEU A 6 10.60 -7.54 -10.31
CA LEU A 6 9.50 -8.51 -10.14
C LEU A 6 8.25 -7.85 -9.55
N SER A 7 8.42 -7.07 -8.48
CA SER A 7 7.32 -6.36 -7.83
C SER A 7 6.66 -5.36 -8.77
N ALA A 8 7.43 -4.56 -9.51
CA ALA A 8 6.87 -3.59 -10.46
C ALA A 8 6.08 -4.26 -11.60
N LEU A 9 6.58 -5.38 -12.12
CA LEU A 9 5.87 -6.16 -13.14
C LEU A 9 4.58 -6.77 -12.57
N ALA A 10 4.64 -7.34 -11.37
CA ALA A 10 3.49 -7.96 -10.73
C ALA A 10 2.34 -6.96 -10.49
N HIS A 11 2.65 -5.70 -10.19
CA HIS A 11 1.65 -4.67 -9.94
C HIS A 11 1.26 -3.86 -11.20
N SER A 12 1.78 -4.19 -12.38
CA SER A 12 1.56 -3.40 -13.61
C SER A 12 0.07 -3.25 -13.99
N ASP A 13 -0.74 -4.28 -13.75
CA ASP A 13 -2.18 -4.25 -14.04
C ASP A 13 -3.05 -3.85 -12.85
N HIS A 14 -2.45 -3.78 -11.66
CA HIS A 14 -3.11 -3.34 -10.43
C HIS A 14 -2.21 -2.35 -9.66
N PRO A 15 -2.00 -1.14 -10.19
CA PRO A 15 -1.02 -0.18 -9.66
C PRO A 15 -1.35 0.35 -8.26
N ILE A 16 -2.57 0.11 -7.75
CA ILE A 16 -2.95 0.40 -6.36
C ILE A 16 -2.09 -0.40 -5.36
N ALA A 17 -1.56 -1.55 -5.79
CA ALA A 17 -0.69 -2.43 -5.01
C ALA A 17 -1.25 -2.83 -3.63
N ALA A 18 -2.57 -2.99 -3.54
CA ALA A 18 -3.29 -3.42 -2.35
C ALA A 18 -4.62 -4.06 -2.76
N PRO A 19 -5.21 -4.97 -1.97
CA PRO A 19 -6.47 -5.63 -2.29
C PRO A 19 -7.66 -4.67 -2.10
N ALA A 20 -7.80 -3.72 -3.02
CA ALA A 20 -8.86 -2.71 -3.02
C ALA A 20 -9.34 -2.41 -4.43
N SER A 21 -10.64 -2.31 -4.61
CA SER A 21 -11.22 -1.81 -5.85
C SER A 21 -10.96 -0.30 -6.01
N GLU A 22 -10.99 0.20 -7.25
CA GLU A 22 -10.91 1.63 -7.51
C GLU A 22 -11.94 2.44 -6.72
N SER A 23 -13.17 1.94 -6.61
CA SER A 23 -14.25 2.60 -5.86
C SER A 23 -13.98 2.60 -4.35
N THR A 24 -13.30 1.59 -3.83
CA THR A 24 -12.85 1.55 -2.44
C THR A 24 -11.77 2.61 -2.19
N VAL A 25 -10.80 2.74 -3.08
CA VAL A 25 -9.77 3.79 -2.98
C VAL A 25 -10.39 5.19 -3.03
N ASP A 26 -11.31 5.45 -3.96
CA ASP A 26 -12.00 6.75 -4.04
C ASP A 26 -12.77 7.07 -2.76
N ARG A 27 -13.46 6.09 -2.19
CA ARG A 27 -14.19 6.23 -0.93
C ARG A 27 -13.25 6.51 0.25
N LEU A 28 -12.12 5.83 0.33
CA LEU A 28 -11.10 6.03 1.38
C LEU A 28 -10.47 7.40 1.28
N LEU A 29 -10.01 7.80 0.09
CA LEU A 29 -9.44 9.12 -0.15
C LEU A 29 -10.45 10.24 0.10
N GLY A 30 -11.70 10.10 -0.36
CA GLY A 30 -12.75 11.10 -0.12
C GLY A 30 -13.12 11.26 1.36
N ARG A 31 -12.89 10.24 2.20
CA ARG A 31 -13.04 10.35 3.66
C ARG A 31 -11.81 10.93 4.35
N ALA A 32 -10.62 10.64 3.82
CA ALA A 32 -9.37 11.14 4.38
C ALA A 32 -9.15 12.62 4.06
N ILE A 33 -9.43 13.03 2.82
CA ILE A 33 -9.19 14.39 2.33
C ILE A 33 -10.40 15.26 2.66
N ARG A 34 -10.32 15.95 3.79
CA ARG A 34 -11.44 16.78 4.31
C ARG A 34 -11.32 18.26 3.98
N ARG A 35 -10.17 18.69 3.48
CA ARG A 35 -9.88 20.08 3.15
C ARG A 35 -9.55 20.21 1.66
N PRO A 36 -10.03 21.26 0.98
CA PRO A 36 -9.78 21.43 -0.44
C PRO A 36 -8.30 21.73 -0.78
N ASP A 37 -7.52 22.17 0.21
CA ASP A 37 -6.11 22.54 0.11
C ASP A 37 -5.19 21.56 0.88
N ALA A 38 -5.65 20.34 1.15
CA ALA A 38 -4.94 19.36 1.96
C ALA A 38 -3.56 19.01 1.36
N HIS A 39 -2.60 18.77 2.25
CA HIS A 39 -1.30 18.22 1.91
C HIS A 39 -1.24 16.75 2.27
N LEU A 40 -0.92 15.90 1.30
CA LEU A 40 -0.79 14.45 1.45
C LEU A 40 0.68 14.05 1.51
N LEU A 41 1.00 13.09 2.37
CA LEU A 41 2.28 12.40 2.41
C LEU A 41 2.01 10.89 2.36
N ASP A 42 2.64 10.19 1.43
CA ASP A 42 2.54 8.72 1.29
C ASP A 42 3.89 8.09 1.63
N LEU A 43 3.92 7.31 2.70
CA LEU A 43 5.11 6.62 3.22
C LEU A 43 5.13 5.17 2.71
N GLY A 44 5.96 4.90 1.70
CA GLY A 44 5.97 3.67 0.95
C GLY A 44 5.00 3.75 -0.23
N CYS A 45 5.11 4.81 -1.03
CA CYS A 45 4.13 5.13 -2.07
C CYS A 45 4.18 4.20 -3.29
N GLY A 46 5.16 3.29 -3.38
CA GLY A 46 5.39 2.51 -4.58
C GLY A 46 5.51 3.41 -5.81
N GLU A 47 4.77 3.13 -6.86
CA GLU A 47 4.73 3.98 -8.06
C GLU A 47 3.86 5.26 -7.90
N GLY A 48 3.22 5.48 -6.76
CA GLY A 48 2.43 6.70 -6.48
C GLY A 48 0.99 6.68 -7.01
N ALA A 49 0.41 5.51 -7.26
CA ALA A 49 -0.94 5.38 -7.81
C ALA A 49 -2.03 6.01 -6.92
N TRP A 50 -1.93 5.87 -5.60
CA TRP A 50 -2.83 6.50 -4.64
C TRP A 50 -2.77 8.02 -4.74
N LEU A 51 -1.57 8.59 -4.88
CA LEU A 51 -1.37 10.04 -4.99
C LEU A 51 -1.90 10.59 -6.31
N LEU A 52 -1.64 9.91 -7.44
CA LEU A 52 -2.21 10.32 -8.74
C LEU A 52 -3.74 10.34 -8.70
N ARG A 53 -4.33 9.32 -8.06
CA ARG A 53 -5.78 9.25 -7.93
C ARG A 53 -6.33 10.37 -7.05
N ALA A 54 -5.70 10.65 -5.93
CA ALA A 54 -6.06 11.75 -5.04
C ALA A 54 -5.99 13.12 -5.78
N LEU A 55 -4.88 13.37 -6.46
CA LEU A 55 -4.66 14.63 -7.20
C LEU A 55 -5.66 14.84 -8.35
N ARG A 56 -6.07 13.75 -9.01
CA ARG A 56 -7.09 13.79 -10.07
C ARG A 56 -8.46 14.17 -9.55
N THR A 57 -8.84 13.63 -8.39
CA THR A 57 -10.19 13.78 -7.83
C THR A 57 -10.34 14.99 -6.90
N HIS A 58 -9.22 15.57 -6.44
CA HIS A 58 -9.19 16.72 -5.52
C HIS A 58 -8.26 17.82 -6.07
N PRO A 59 -8.80 18.80 -6.82
CA PRO A 59 -7.98 19.75 -7.59
C PRO A 59 -7.07 20.67 -6.79
N GLY A 60 -7.37 20.93 -5.51
CA GLY A 60 -6.63 21.90 -4.68
C GLY A 60 -5.52 21.30 -3.80
N ILE A 61 -5.40 19.98 -3.76
CA ILE A 61 -4.43 19.31 -2.86
C ILE A 61 -3.04 19.27 -3.48
N THR A 62 -2.03 19.07 -2.60
CA THR A 62 -0.66 18.73 -2.98
C THR A 62 -0.26 17.38 -2.37
N ALA A 63 0.66 16.67 -3.00
CA ALA A 63 1.05 15.34 -2.58
C ALA A 63 2.56 15.11 -2.67
N VAL A 64 3.11 14.44 -1.69
CA VAL A 64 4.49 13.95 -1.64
C VAL A 64 4.45 12.44 -1.47
N GLY A 65 5.12 11.69 -2.35
CA GLY A 65 5.34 10.25 -2.23
C GLY A 65 6.80 9.96 -1.90
N VAL A 66 7.01 9.05 -0.97
CA VAL A 66 8.36 8.61 -0.57
C VAL A 66 8.43 7.10 -0.68
N ASP A 67 9.41 6.60 -1.42
CA ASP A 67 9.70 5.16 -1.51
C ASP A 67 11.20 4.94 -1.67
N ILE A 68 11.70 3.82 -1.20
CA ILE A 68 13.10 3.43 -1.38
C ILE A 68 13.39 3.06 -2.84
N SER A 69 12.37 2.61 -3.57
CA SER A 69 12.44 2.33 -5.01
C SER A 69 11.97 3.55 -5.81
N GLY A 70 12.81 4.03 -6.73
CA GLY A 70 12.39 5.01 -7.74
C GLY A 70 11.77 4.37 -8.98
N GLN A 71 11.54 3.06 -8.97
CA GLN A 71 11.01 2.33 -10.12
C GLN A 71 9.57 2.79 -10.41
N GLY A 72 9.29 3.16 -11.66
CA GLY A 72 7.98 3.67 -12.06
C GLY A 72 7.77 5.17 -11.82
N PHE A 73 8.64 5.88 -11.12
CA PHE A 73 8.49 7.32 -10.87
C PHE A 73 8.42 8.14 -12.17
N ASP A 74 9.25 7.81 -13.17
CA ASP A 74 9.20 8.49 -14.47
C ASP A 74 7.82 8.33 -15.14
N ARG A 75 7.26 7.10 -15.14
CA ARG A 75 5.92 6.84 -15.67
C ARG A 75 4.83 7.60 -14.91
N THR A 76 5.01 7.74 -13.62
CA THR A 76 4.07 8.47 -12.74
C THR A 76 4.15 9.97 -12.99
N VAL A 77 5.35 10.52 -13.15
CA VAL A 77 5.57 11.94 -13.54
C VAL A 77 4.95 12.24 -14.90
N GLU A 78 5.16 11.37 -15.90
CA GLU A 78 4.52 11.50 -17.21
C GLU A 78 2.99 11.42 -17.12
N SER A 79 2.46 10.54 -16.29
CA SER A 79 1.02 10.41 -16.05
C SER A 79 0.45 11.65 -15.36
N ALA A 80 1.18 12.18 -14.37
CA ALA A 80 0.83 13.44 -13.70
C ALA A 80 0.80 14.64 -14.69
N ALA A 81 1.77 14.68 -15.61
CA ALA A 81 1.80 15.71 -16.65
C ALA A 81 0.59 15.60 -17.60
N ARG A 82 0.25 14.36 -18.06
CA ARG A 82 -0.94 14.13 -18.89
C ARG A 82 -2.25 14.49 -18.18
N LEU A 83 -2.30 14.33 -16.86
CA LEU A 83 -3.45 14.68 -16.04
C LEU A 83 -3.48 16.17 -15.63
N GLY A 84 -2.43 16.94 -15.93
CA GLY A 84 -2.33 18.34 -15.52
C GLY A 84 -2.17 18.53 -14.00
N VAL A 85 -1.50 17.60 -13.33
CA VAL A 85 -1.31 17.61 -11.87
C VAL A 85 0.16 17.54 -11.45
N ALA A 86 1.09 17.61 -12.39
CA ALA A 86 2.52 17.43 -12.13
C ALA A 86 3.11 18.49 -11.18
N ASP A 87 2.58 19.70 -11.21
CA ASP A 87 2.97 20.82 -10.33
C ASP A 87 2.54 20.63 -8.86
N ARG A 88 1.70 19.64 -8.60
CA ARG A 88 1.16 19.32 -7.27
C ARG A 88 1.66 17.98 -6.71
N LEU A 89 2.51 17.27 -7.47
CA LEU A 89 3.10 15.98 -7.10
C LEU A 89 4.60 16.09 -6.94
N GLU A 90 5.12 15.60 -5.82
CA GLU A 90 6.54 15.38 -5.61
C GLU A 90 6.79 13.90 -5.27
N LEU A 91 7.76 13.26 -5.93
CA LEU A 91 8.17 11.89 -5.64
C LEU A 91 9.63 11.90 -5.19
N ARG A 92 9.93 11.20 -4.10
CA ARG A 92 11.25 11.13 -3.48
C ARG A 92 11.70 9.68 -3.35
N GLN A 93 12.79 9.36 -4.02
CA GLN A 93 13.46 8.09 -3.79
C GLN A 93 14.32 8.19 -2.52
N GLU A 94 13.76 7.74 -1.41
CA GLU A 94 14.36 7.88 -0.08
C GLU A 94 13.86 6.76 0.85
N ASP A 95 14.68 6.36 1.81
CA ASP A 95 14.27 5.48 2.90
C ASP A 95 13.24 6.18 3.80
N VAL A 96 12.02 5.66 3.84
CA VAL A 96 10.89 6.23 4.59
C VAL A 96 11.18 6.39 6.08
N THR A 97 12.05 5.56 6.66
CA THR A 97 12.45 5.64 8.08
C THR A 97 13.31 6.86 8.37
N ARG A 98 13.99 7.38 7.36
CA ARG A 98 14.88 8.55 7.42
C ARG A 98 14.20 9.83 6.91
N HIS A 99 13.09 9.69 6.22
CA HIS A 99 12.38 10.83 5.67
C HIS A 99 12.00 11.85 6.75
N ARG A 100 12.19 13.13 6.45
CA ARG A 100 11.79 14.25 7.31
C ARG A 100 11.07 15.28 6.45
N SER A 101 9.76 15.30 6.56
CA SER A 101 8.95 16.28 5.83
C SER A 101 9.14 17.69 6.42
N PRO A 102 9.42 18.70 5.59
CA PRO A 102 9.50 20.08 6.06
C PRO A 102 8.14 20.68 6.41
N ARG A 103 7.06 20.08 5.92
CA ARG A 103 5.67 20.46 6.16
C ARG A 103 4.91 19.29 6.77
N LYS A 104 4.06 19.57 7.75
CA LYS A 104 3.12 18.57 8.28
C LYS A 104 2.03 18.28 7.26
N ALA A 105 1.59 17.03 7.22
CA ALA A 105 0.58 16.55 6.29
C ALA A 105 -0.81 16.53 6.94
N ASP A 106 -1.82 16.96 6.20
CA ASP A 106 -3.23 16.80 6.61
C ASP A 106 -3.67 15.34 6.49
N VAL A 107 -3.05 14.59 5.56
CA VAL A 107 -3.27 13.15 5.40
C VAL A 107 -1.91 12.46 5.24
N VAL A 108 -1.64 11.48 6.08
CA VAL A 108 -0.51 10.56 5.91
C VAL A 108 -1.05 9.20 5.47
N LEU A 109 -0.57 8.70 4.32
CA LEU A 109 -0.87 7.35 3.84
C LEU A 109 0.30 6.42 4.19
N SER A 110 0.00 5.18 4.50
CA SER A 110 0.93 4.05 4.49
C SER A 110 0.12 2.79 4.23
N VAL A 111 0.13 2.32 2.99
CA VAL A 111 -0.68 1.18 2.55
C VAL A 111 0.23 0.05 2.11
N GLY A 112 0.15 -1.10 2.81
CA GLY A 112 1.00 -2.26 2.52
C GLY A 112 2.49 -2.02 2.75
N ALA A 113 2.87 -1.00 3.52
CA ALA A 113 4.26 -0.57 3.71
C ALA A 113 4.75 -0.70 5.16
N ALA A 114 3.98 -1.31 6.06
CA ALA A 114 4.33 -1.44 7.47
C ALA A 114 5.65 -2.19 7.71
N TYR A 115 5.99 -3.13 6.83
CA TYR A 115 7.26 -3.86 6.89
C TYR A 115 8.49 -2.94 6.82
N ALA A 116 8.40 -1.76 6.20
CA ALA A 116 9.51 -0.81 6.12
C ALA A 116 9.87 -0.21 7.48
N PHE A 117 8.91 -0.17 8.40
CA PHE A 117 9.08 0.30 9.77
C PHE A 117 9.20 -0.86 10.78
N GLY A 118 9.08 -2.11 10.29
CA GLY A 118 9.12 -3.33 11.06
C GLY A 118 7.73 -3.90 11.36
N GLU A 119 6.80 -3.07 11.84
CA GLU A 119 5.44 -3.49 12.24
C GLU A 119 4.46 -2.31 12.18
N LEU A 120 3.19 -2.59 12.46
CA LEU A 120 2.07 -1.66 12.47
C LEU A 120 2.29 -0.44 13.40
N LEU A 121 2.59 -0.65 14.68
CA LEU A 121 2.71 0.45 15.65
C LEU A 121 3.92 1.36 15.39
N PRO A 122 5.12 0.87 15.05
CA PRO A 122 6.22 1.71 14.56
C PRO A 122 5.84 2.55 13.34
N THR A 123 5.04 2.01 12.41
CA THR A 123 4.52 2.76 11.26
C THR A 123 3.63 3.91 11.70
N LEU A 124 2.71 3.67 12.64
CA LEU A 124 1.84 4.71 13.20
C LEU A 124 2.63 5.77 13.97
N ALA A 125 3.67 5.37 14.70
CA ALA A 125 4.56 6.32 15.39
C ALA A 125 5.30 7.23 14.39
N ALA A 126 5.81 6.66 13.27
CA ALA A 126 6.41 7.44 12.20
C ALA A 126 5.40 8.39 11.55
N ALA A 127 4.20 7.90 11.20
CA ALA A 127 3.14 8.70 10.62
C ALA A 127 2.73 9.88 11.53
N ARG A 128 2.62 9.66 12.85
CA ARG A 128 2.35 10.73 13.85
C ARG A 128 3.37 11.84 13.78
N GLY A 129 4.63 11.50 13.53
CA GLY A 129 5.73 12.48 13.38
C GLY A 129 5.54 13.44 12.21
N HIS A 130 4.78 13.04 11.18
CA HIS A 130 4.52 13.84 9.99
C HIS A 130 3.14 14.52 9.97
N LEU A 131 2.24 14.12 10.86
CA LEU A 131 0.84 14.53 10.85
C LEU A 131 0.66 15.97 11.37
N ALA A 132 -0.23 16.73 10.74
CA ALA A 132 -0.75 18.00 11.24
C ALA A 132 -1.69 17.75 12.44
N GLU A 133 -1.98 18.80 13.23
CA GLU A 133 -2.77 18.71 14.47
C GLU A 133 -4.14 18.03 14.27
N ASP A 134 -4.86 18.40 13.20
CA ASP A 134 -6.17 17.82 12.84
C ASP A 134 -6.09 16.75 11.74
N GLY A 135 -4.88 16.27 11.47
CA GLY A 135 -4.64 15.34 10.38
C GLY A 135 -5.19 13.94 10.63
N VAL A 136 -5.21 13.14 9.56
CA VAL A 136 -5.62 11.74 9.60
C VAL A 136 -4.54 10.84 8.99
N VAL A 137 -4.45 9.62 9.48
CA VAL A 137 -3.64 8.56 8.86
C VAL A 137 -4.59 7.62 8.12
N LEU A 138 -4.30 7.34 6.86
CA LEU A 138 -4.87 6.21 6.12
C LEU A 138 -3.84 5.09 6.11
N LEU A 139 -4.06 4.11 6.96
CA LEU A 139 -3.24 2.92 7.09
C LEU A 139 -3.88 1.76 6.35
N GLY A 140 -3.09 0.96 5.64
CA GLY A 140 -3.51 -0.33 5.09
C GLY A 140 -2.52 -1.42 5.51
N ASP A 141 -3.01 -2.48 6.16
CA ASP A 141 -2.15 -3.59 6.60
C ASP A 141 -2.91 -4.91 6.65
N CYS A 142 -2.16 -6.02 6.66
CA CYS A 142 -2.70 -7.37 6.80
C CYS A 142 -3.09 -7.68 8.24
N PHE A 143 -4.00 -8.64 8.38
CA PHE A 143 -4.38 -9.25 9.66
C PHE A 143 -4.81 -10.70 9.41
N TRP A 144 -4.85 -11.53 10.46
CA TRP A 144 -5.38 -12.88 10.35
C TRP A 144 -6.92 -12.87 10.42
N GLU A 145 -7.58 -13.17 9.29
CA GLU A 145 -9.04 -13.35 9.24
C GLU A 145 -9.45 -14.64 9.97
N ARG A 146 -8.58 -15.64 9.91
CA ARG A 146 -8.69 -16.90 10.65
C ARG A 146 -7.33 -17.34 11.14
N GLU A 147 -7.27 -18.15 12.19
CA GLU A 147 -6.02 -18.74 12.67
C GLU A 147 -5.33 -19.51 11.54
N PRO A 148 -4.11 -19.12 11.14
CA PRO A 148 -3.39 -19.80 10.08
C PRO A 148 -2.78 -21.12 10.57
N GLU A 149 -2.61 -22.06 9.66
CA GLU A 149 -1.77 -23.23 9.93
C GLU A 149 -0.34 -22.79 10.26
N PRO A 150 0.38 -23.52 11.16
CA PRO A 150 1.74 -23.12 11.60
C PRO A 150 2.74 -22.91 10.44
N ALA A 151 2.65 -23.71 9.39
CA ALA A 151 3.52 -23.59 8.22
C ALA A 151 3.26 -22.29 7.45
N LEU A 152 1.99 -21.92 7.23
CA LEU A 152 1.59 -20.68 6.59
C LEU A 152 2.02 -19.46 7.41
N ARG A 153 1.82 -19.53 8.73
CA ARG A 153 2.29 -18.46 9.63
C ARG A 153 3.80 -18.26 9.50
N ALA A 154 4.57 -19.33 9.51
CA ALA A 154 6.03 -19.28 9.39
C ALA A 154 6.46 -18.70 8.03
N GLU A 155 5.75 -19.02 6.93
CA GLU A 155 6.01 -18.49 5.60
C GLU A 155 5.76 -16.99 5.53
N LEU A 156 4.60 -16.52 5.99
CA LEU A 156 4.17 -15.11 5.86
C LEU A 156 4.77 -14.19 6.93
N GLU A 157 5.23 -14.73 8.05
CA GLU A 157 5.88 -14.02 9.14
C GLU A 157 7.38 -14.31 9.22
N ASP A 158 8.03 -14.65 8.09
CA ASP A 158 9.50 -14.84 7.98
C ASP A 158 10.26 -13.51 8.03
N GLY A 159 9.87 -12.62 8.90
CA GLY A 159 10.44 -11.29 9.07
C GLY A 159 10.04 -10.68 10.39
N PRO A 160 10.33 -9.38 10.58
CA PRO A 160 9.93 -8.66 11.78
C PRO A 160 8.41 -8.47 11.86
N GLN A 161 7.73 -8.41 10.72
CA GLN A 161 6.29 -8.17 10.67
C GLN A 161 5.51 -9.38 11.17
N LYS A 162 4.60 -9.12 12.10
CA LYS A 162 3.69 -10.12 12.66
C LYS A 162 2.25 -9.62 12.52
N TYR A 163 1.34 -10.58 12.32
CA TYR A 163 -0.08 -10.26 12.18
C TYR A 163 -0.87 -10.77 13.39
N ALA A 164 -1.83 -9.98 13.84
CA ALA A 164 -2.84 -10.39 14.80
C ALA A 164 -4.19 -10.56 14.08
N ASP A 165 -5.21 -11.03 14.79
CA ASP A 165 -6.59 -10.95 14.31
C ASP A 165 -7.09 -9.49 14.26
N LEU A 166 -8.18 -9.23 13.56
CA LEU A 166 -8.71 -7.87 13.39
C LEU A 166 -9.07 -7.19 14.72
N PRO A 167 -9.77 -7.85 15.67
CA PRO A 167 -10.06 -7.26 16.98
C PRO A 167 -8.79 -6.84 17.74
N THR A 168 -7.78 -7.71 17.78
CA THR A 168 -6.50 -7.44 18.45
C THR A 168 -5.74 -6.33 17.75
N THR A 169 -5.70 -6.32 16.40
CA THR A 169 -5.09 -5.25 15.61
C THR A 169 -5.74 -3.89 15.93
N VAL A 170 -7.07 -3.80 15.91
CA VAL A 170 -7.77 -2.56 16.24
C VAL A 170 -7.57 -2.16 17.70
N ALA A 171 -7.61 -3.12 18.63
CA ALA A 171 -7.38 -2.84 20.04
C ALA A 171 -5.96 -2.29 20.30
N SER A 172 -4.93 -2.83 19.64
CA SER A 172 -3.56 -2.32 19.76
C SER A 172 -3.41 -0.90 19.23
N VAL A 173 -4.05 -0.58 18.11
CA VAL A 173 -4.11 0.77 17.53
C VAL A 173 -4.77 1.78 18.50
N VAL A 174 -5.89 1.37 19.11
CA VAL A 174 -6.58 2.21 20.12
C VAL A 174 -5.72 2.40 21.37
N ALA A 175 -5.08 1.34 21.84
CA ALA A 175 -4.19 1.41 23.01
C ALA A 175 -2.96 2.29 22.76
N ASP A 176 -2.49 2.41 21.51
CA ASP A 176 -1.40 3.31 21.08
C ASP A 176 -1.85 4.79 20.94
N GLY A 177 -3.07 5.12 21.34
CA GLY A 177 -3.60 6.49 21.34
C GLY A 177 -4.10 6.95 19.97
N TRP A 178 -4.72 6.05 19.21
CA TRP A 178 -5.41 6.37 17.97
C TRP A 178 -6.90 6.08 18.09
N THR A 179 -7.70 6.90 17.44
CA THR A 179 -9.15 6.69 17.31
C THR A 179 -9.46 6.32 15.87
N PRO A 180 -9.94 5.08 15.60
CA PRO A 180 -10.45 4.72 14.29
C PRO A 180 -11.72 5.53 13.99
N VAL A 181 -11.68 6.34 12.93
CA VAL A 181 -12.85 7.15 12.49
C VAL A 181 -13.56 6.53 11.28
N TYR A 182 -12.92 5.56 10.62
CA TYR A 182 -13.49 4.72 9.58
C TYR A 182 -12.60 3.48 9.37
N GLY A 183 -13.20 2.40 8.90
CA GLY A 183 -12.48 1.19 8.48
C GLY A 183 -13.13 0.54 7.26
N HIS A 184 -12.32 -0.14 6.46
CA HIS A 184 -12.75 -1.02 5.38
C HIS A 184 -11.91 -2.29 5.44
N VAL A 185 -12.57 -3.42 5.55
CA VAL A 185 -11.92 -4.73 5.38
C VAL A 185 -12.10 -5.13 3.92
N SER A 186 -10.99 -5.48 3.27
CA SER A 186 -11.02 -5.92 1.88
C SER A 186 -11.88 -7.17 1.73
N THR A 187 -12.77 -7.14 0.78
CA THR A 187 -13.59 -8.30 0.45
C THR A 187 -12.73 -9.41 -0.19
N LEU A 188 -13.21 -10.65 -0.12
CA LEU A 188 -12.54 -11.75 -0.82
C LEU A 188 -12.44 -11.49 -2.33
N ALA A 189 -13.41 -10.78 -2.91
CA ALA A 189 -13.37 -10.42 -4.32
C ALA A 189 -12.28 -9.38 -4.64
N GLU A 190 -12.03 -8.41 -3.76
CA GLU A 190 -10.92 -7.45 -3.91
C GLU A 190 -9.56 -8.15 -3.77
N TRP A 191 -9.46 -9.13 -2.84
CA TRP A 191 -8.29 -9.99 -2.74
C TRP A 191 -8.07 -10.83 -3.99
N ASP A 192 -9.10 -11.53 -4.47
CA ASP A 192 -9.01 -12.37 -5.66
C ASP A 192 -8.61 -11.54 -6.89
N ASP A 193 -9.15 -10.34 -7.07
CA ASP A 193 -8.78 -9.44 -8.17
C ASP A 193 -7.31 -9.00 -8.05
N TYR A 194 -6.86 -8.60 -6.87
CA TYR A 194 -5.47 -8.24 -6.61
C TYR A 194 -4.51 -9.38 -6.94
N GLU A 195 -4.78 -10.59 -6.46
CA GLU A 195 -3.90 -11.75 -6.61
C GLU A 195 -3.89 -12.29 -8.06
N TRP A 196 -5.04 -12.27 -8.74
CA TRP A 196 -5.09 -12.62 -10.15
C TRP A 196 -4.32 -11.62 -11.01
N ASN A 197 -4.37 -10.33 -10.71
CA ASN A 197 -3.58 -9.33 -11.40
C ASN A 197 -2.09 -9.51 -11.10
N TRP A 198 -1.72 -9.70 -9.84
CA TRP A 198 -0.32 -9.90 -9.44
C TRP A 198 0.32 -11.09 -10.16
N THR A 199 -0.29 -12.24 -10.09
CA THR A 199 0.23 -13.47 -10.74
C THR A 199 0.08 -13.44 -12.26
N GLY A 200 -1.01 -12.87 -12.76
CA GLY A 200 -1.31 -12.77 -14.18
C GLY A 200 -0.37 -11.82 -14.91
N SER A 201 -0.01 -10.69 -14.32
CA SER A 201 0.92 -9.72 -14.91
C SER A 201 2.29 -10.33 -15.16
N LEU A 202 2.84 -11.05 -14.18
CA LEU A 202 4.11 -11.79 -14.34
C LEU A 202 4.04 -12.87 -15.42
N ALA A 203 2.98 -13.67 -15.38
CA ALA A 203 2.81 -14.74 -16.35
C ALA A 203 2.65 -14.20 -17.78
N ARG A 204 1.85 -13.16 -17.98
CA ARG A 204 1.66 -12.50 -19.27
C ARG A 204 2.96 -11.91 -19.78
N TRP A 205 3.68 -11.13 -18.94
CA TRP A 205 4.97 -10.59 -19.33
C TRP A 205 5.92 -11.69 -19.82
N ALA A 206 6.02 -12.81 -19.11
CA ALA A 206 6.87 -13.93 -19.50
C ALA A 206 6.46 -14.59 -20.83
N LEU A 207 5.14 -14.68 -21.09
CA LEU A 207 4.62 -15.22 -22.34
C LEU A 207 4.85 -14.28 -23.53
N ASP A 208 4.79 -12.98 -23.30
CA ASP A 208 5.01 -11.93 -24.30
C ASP A 208 6.51 -11.73 -24.62
N HIS A 209 7.42 -12.26 -23.75
CA HIS A 209 8.86 -12.15 -23.90
C HIS A 209 9.55 -13.53 -23.90
N PRO A 210 9.26 -14.40 -24.91
CA PRO A 210 9.68 -15.81 -24.90
C PRO A 210 11.20 -16.01 -24.88
N ASP A 211 11.96 -15.06 -25.40
CA ASP A 211 13.43 -15.13 -25.50
C ASP A 211 14.14 -14.36 -24.36
N HIS A 212 13.38 -13.78 -23.41
CA HIS A 212 14.00 -13.02 -22.33
C HIS A 212 14.65 -13.93 -21.28
N PRO A 213 15.88 -13.64 -20.81
CA PRO A 213 16.60 -14.51 -19.88
C PRO A 213 15.89 -14.73 -18.54
N ASP A 214 15.05 -13.80 -18.10
CA ASP A 214 14.30 -13.87 -16.84
C ASP A 214 12.88 -14.45 -16.99
N ARG A 215 12.51 -14.91 -18.20
CA ARG A 215 11.18 -15.46 -18.49
C ARG A 215 10.78 -16.59 -17.55
N ASP A 216 11.65 -17.58 -17.41
CA ASP A 216 11.34 -18.77 -16.60
C ASP A 216 11.24 -18.43 -15.12
N GLN A 217 12.09 -17.51 -14.62
CA GLN A 217 11.99 -16.98 -13.26
C GLN A 217 10.64 -16.31 -13.01
N ALA A 218 10.15 -15.49 -13.95
CA ALA A 218 8.86 -14.82 -13.80
C ALA A 218 7.69 -15.82 -13.77
N LEU A 219 7.74 -16.89 -14.58
CA LEU A 219 6.75 -17.97 -14.54
C LEU A 219 6.78 -18.75 -13.24
N GLU A 220 7.97 -19.08 -12.72
CA GLU A 220 8.13 -19.78 -11.46
C GLU A 220 7.59 -18.95 -10.29
N VAL A 221 7.94 -17.67 -10.22
CA VAL A 221 7.46 -16.75 -9.17
C VAL A 221 5.93 -16.61 -9.24
N SER A 222 5.37 -16.40 -10.45
CA SER A 222 3.91 -16.37 -10.64
C SER A 222 3.23 -17.64 -10.17
N ALA A 223 3.75 -18.81 -10.53
CA ALA A 223 3.16 -20.10 -10.16
C ALA A 223 3.28 -20.40 -8.67
N ALA A 224 4.43 -20.08 -8.06
CA ALA A 224 4.66 -20.27 -6.63
C ALA A 224 3.73 -19.36 -5.80
N HIS A 225 3.65 -18.08 -6.14
CA HIS A 225 2.79 -17.13 -5.45
C HIS A 225 1.31 -17.51 -5.56
N ARG A 226 0.85 -17.88 -6.77
CA ARG A 226 -0.52 -18.35 -6.98
C ARG A 226 -0.85 -19.60 -6.17
N ARG A 227 0.10 -20.52 -6.00
CA ARG A 227 -0.09 -21.71 -5.16
C ARG A 227 -0.19 -21.33 -3.69
N SER A 228 0.74 -20.52 -3.19
CA SER A 228 0.72 -20.02 -1.80
C SER A 228 -0.61 -19.31 -1.49
N TRP A 229 -1.10 -18.48 -2.42
CA TRP A 229 -2.40 -17.83 -2.28
C TRP A 229 -3.55 -18.84 -2.27
N LEU A 230 -3.74 -19.63 -3.34
CA LEU A 230 -4.93 -20.48 -3.52
C LEU A 230 -5.01 -21.60 -2.49
N GLU A 231 -3.88 -22.23 -2.15
CA GLU A 231 -3.81 -23.36 -1.23
C GLU A 231 -3.54 -22.94 0.22
N GLY A 232 -2.98 -21.74 0.44
CA GLY A 232 -2.56 -21.24 1.75
C GLY A 232 -3.45 -20.12 2.26
N TYR A 233 -3.17 -18.89 1.88
CA TYR A 233 -3.71 -17.72 2.59
C TYR A 233 -5.04 -17.16 2.07
N ARG A 234 -5.62 -17.67 0.98
CA ARG A 234 -6.91 -17.21 0.49
C ARG A 234 -8.01 -17.39 1.54
N GLY A 235 -8.60 -16.27 2.00
CA GLY A 235 -9.60 -16.24 3.06
C GLY A 235 -9.07 -16.62 4.45
N VAL A 236 -7.75 -16.61 4.64
CA VAL A 236 -7.05 -16.75 5.93
C VAL A 236 -6.35 -15.44 6.29
N LEU A 237 -5.64 -14.84 5.34
CA LEU A 237 -5.08 -13.50 5.48
C LEU A 237 -6.10 -12.48 4.98
N GLY A 238 -6.43 -11.51 5.82
CA GLY A 238 -7.26 -10.35 5.51
C GLY A 238 -6.40 -9.10 5.31
N PHE A 239 -7.00 -8.05 4.78
CA PHE A 239 -6.41 -6.72 4.68
C PHE A 239 -7.41 -5.68 5.18
N VAL A 240 -6.96 -4.75 6.03
CA VAL A 240 -7.79 -3.69 6.57
C VAL A 240 -7.22 -2.32 6.24
N PHE A 241 -8.10 -1.42 5.83
CA PHE A 241 -7.81 0.01 5.76
C PHE A 241 -8.43 0.69 6.97
N LEU A 242 -7.63 1.47 7.69
CA LEU A 242 -8.08 2.25 8.84
C LEU A 242 -7.81 3.74 8.58
N LEU A 243 -8.85 4.56 8.77
CA LEU A 243 -8.69 6.00 8.93
C LEU A 243 -8.59 6.30 10.41
N LEU A 244 -7.46 6.85 10.83
CA LEU A 244 -7.09 7.04 12.22
C LEU A 244 -6.85 8.52 12.52
N ARG A 245 -7.32 8.98 13.67
CA ARG A 245 -6.96 10.27 14.24
C ARG A 245 -6.24 10.06 15.57
N PRO A 246 -5.26 10.93 15.94
CA PRO A 246 -4.75 10.92 17.31
C PRO A 246 -5.90 11.08 18.32
N SER A 247 -5.88 10.27 19.38
CA SER A 247 -6.80 10.46 20.51
C SER A 247 -6.44 11.73 21.28
N PRO A 248 -7.41 12.39 21.92
CA PRO A 248 -7.18 13.57 22.76
C PRO A 248 -6.18 13.32 23.89
#